data_3154275da2c3cef8897bb0243a4333e2
#
_entry.id   3154275da2c3cef8897bb0243a4333e2
#
_cell.length_a   1.000
_cell.length_b   1.000
_cell.length_c   1.000
_cell.angle_alpha   90.00
_cell.angle_beta   90.00
_cell.angle_gamma   90.00
#
_symmetry.space_group_name_H-M   'P 1'
#
loop_
_entity.id
_entity.type
_entity.pdbx_description
1 polymer ?
#
loop_
_entity_poly.entity_id
_entity_poly.type
_entity_poly.pdbx_seq_one_letter_code
_entity_poly.pdbx_strand_id
1 'polypeptide(L)'
;MVKLLPGSGLSGTALIGLIFLYACGQYPRNKSHAGVPESSVRQGAVLAKTWCGSCHVVPDPSLLDSRSWEKGVLPAMGPRLGIFSYGFERYPNSRGDTNVSKGFYPSQPLLKPDDWQHILDYYTATSPDSLPGQSRPRPLDTAGLTLFDAGIPSLSYDMPATTMVQVDSERMGV
;
A
#
# COMPACT_ATOMS: atom_id res chain seq x y z
N MET A 1 -40.03 61.16 -4.17
CA MET A 1 -40.31 59.83 -4.76
C MET A 1 -38.98 59.11 -4.94
N VAL A 2 -38.58 58.27 -3.99
CA VAL A 2 -37.33 57.50 -4.06
C VAL A 2 -37.71 56.08 -4.45
N LYS A 3 -37.24 55.61 -5.61
CA LYS A 3 -37.44 54.28 -6.14
C LYS A 3 -36.38 53.35 -5.52
N LEU A 4 -36.80 52.46 -4.63
CA LEU A 4 -36.01 51.35 -4.13
C LEU A 4 -35.88 50.29 -5.23
N LEU A 5 -34.65 49.97 -5.62
CA LEU A 5 -34.29 48.84 -6.48
C LEU A 5 -34.40 47.54 -5.66
N PRO A 6 -34.92 46.44 -6.21
CA PRO A 6 -34.95 45.17 -5.51
C PRO A 6 -33.55 44.57 -5.49
N GLY A 7 -33.03 44.28 -4.29
CA GLY A 7 -31.83 43.54 -4.08
C GLY A 7 -31.95 42.09 -4.59
N SER A 8 -31.10 41.71 -5.52
CA SER A 8 -30.95 40.34 -5.97
C SER A 8 -30.34 39.49 -4.83
N GLY A 9 -31.25 38.83 -4.09
CA GLY A 9 -30.82 37.82 -3.12
C GLY A 9 -30.18 36.66 -3.85
N LEU A 10 -28.89 36.53 -3.76
CA LEU A 10 -28.22 35.26 -4.11
C LEU A 10 -28.77 34.18 -3.19
N SER A 11 -29.56 33.27 -3.78
CA SER A 11 -30.18 32.17 -3.07
C SER A 11 -29.15 31.38 -2.29
N GLY A 12 -29.32 31.23 -0.98
CA GLY A 12 -28.44 30.50 -0.09
C GLY A 12 -28.21 29.03 -0.51
N THR A 13 -29.03 28.49 -1.39
CA THR A 13 -28.88 27.18 -2.03
C THR A 13 -27.68 27.09 -2.96
N ALA A 14 -27.27 28.19 -3.62
CA ALA A 14 -26.10 28.21 -4.49
C ALA A 14 -24.77 28.14 -3.66
N LEU A 15 -24.76 28.78 -2.49
CA LEU A 15 -23.59 28.77 -1.59
C LEU A 15 -23.38 27.41 -0.94
N ILE A 16 -24.48 26.73 -0.55
CA ILE A 16 -24.42 25.38 0.03
C ILE A 16 -23.94 24.36 -1.02
N GLY A 17 -24.40 24.47 -2.27
CA GLY A 17 -23.93 23.63 -3.37
C GLY A 17 -22.43 23.78 -3.67
N LEU A 18 -21.86 24.98 -3.53
CA LEU A 18 -20.45 25.23 -3.76
C LEU A 18 -19.56 24.62 -2.65
N ILE A 19 -20.04 24.59 -1.40
CA ILE A 19 -19.32 24.00 -0.27
C ILE A 19 -19.27 22.47 -0.42
N PHE A 20 -20.32 21.82 -0.93
CA PHE A 20 -20.32 20.37 -1.16
C PHE A 20 -19.40 19.95 -2.32
N LEU A 21 -19.15 20.80 -3.31
CA LEU A 21 -18.22 20.50 -4.40
C LEU A 21 -16.74 20.57 -3.97
N TYR A 22 -16.41 21.31 -2.91
CA TYR A 22 -15.06 21.39 -2.37
C TYR A 22 -14.73 20.22 -1.41
N ALA A 23 -15.73 19.53 -0.86
CA ALA A 23 -15.52 18.46 0.11
C ALA A 23 -15.21 17.08 -0.54
N CYS A 24 -15.42 16.93 -1.85
CA CYS A 24 -15.23 15.67 -2.55
C CYS A 24 -13.83 15.61 -3.18
N GLY A 25 -12.84 15.12 -2.49
CA GLY A 25 -11.60 14.74 -3.14
C GLY A 25 -10.29 14.94 -2.39
N GLN A 26 -10.32 15.27 -1.12
CA GLN A 26 -9.10 15.33 -0.32
C GLN A 26 -8.83 13.97 0.31
N TYR A 27 -7.70 13.39 -0.02
CA TYR A 27 -7.21 12.22 0.68
C TYR A 27 -6.80 12.59 2.11
N PRO A 28 -7.04 11.72 3.11
CA PRO A 28 -6.52 11.94 4.44
C PRO A 28 -5.00 12.10 4.38
N ARG A 29 -4.45 13.02 5.16
CA ARG A 29 -3.02 13.35 5.15
C ARG A 29 -2.41 13.06 6.49
N ASN A 30 -1.24 12.41 6.49
CA ASN A 30 -0.42 12.34 7.69
C ASN A 30 0.38 13.63 7.90
N LYS A 31 0.91 13.80 9.11
CA LYS A 31 1.67 15.00 9.49
C LYS A 31 3.07 15.01 8.91
N SER A 32 3.68 13.84 8.77
CA SER A 32 5.06 13.70 8.29
C SER A 32 5.21 14.11 6.82
N HIS A 33 4.15 13.97 6.02
CA HIS A 33 4.14 14.27 4.58
C HIS A 33 3.09 15.34 4.20
N ALA A 34 2.78 16.26 5.11
CA ALA A 34 1.80 17.31 4.88
C ALA A 34 2.16 18.25 3.70
N GLY A 35 3.44 18.36 3.38
CA GLY A 35 3.95 19.19 2.28
C GLY A 35 3.81 18.57 0.88
N VAL A 36 3.41 17.31 0.77
CA VAL A 36 3.24 16.65 -0.55
C VAL A 36 2.04 17.28 -1.28
N PRO A 37 2.18 17.70 -2.56
CA PRO A 37 1.10 18.32 -3.30
C PRO A 37 -0.10 17.40 -3.48
N GLU A 38 -1.32 17.95 -3.36
CA GLU A 38 -2.55 17.18 -3.55
C GLU A 38 -2.69 16.62 -4.98
N SER A 39 -2.17 17.36 -5.97
CA SER A 39 -2.11 16.88 -7.35
C SER A 39 -1.28 15.62 -7.49
N SER A 40 -0.13 15.55 -6.80
CA SER A 40 0.75 14.37 -6.79
C SER A 40 0.04 13.16 -6.19
N VAL A 41 -0.61 13.35 -5.05
CA VAL A 41 -1.37 12.27 -4.38
C VAL A 41 -2.50 11.74 -5.27
N ARG A 42 -3.28 12.60 -5.88
CA ARG A 42 -4.36 12.17 -6.79
C ARG A 42 -3.82 11.40 -8.00
N GLN A 43 -2.74 11.90 -8.60
CA GLN A 43 -2.10 11.22 -9.73
C GLN A 43 -1.52 9.88 -9.29
N GLY A 44 -0.87 9.82 -8.13
CA GLY A 44 -0.34 8.59 -7.55
C GLY A 44 -1.40 7.54 -7.28
N ALA A 45 -2.59 7.94 -6.79
CA ALA A 45 -3.71 7.02 -6.59
C ALA A 45 -4.18 6.37 -7.90
N VAL A 46 -4.26 7.16 -8.99
CA VAL A 46 -4.61 6.63 -10.33
C VAL A 46 -3.53 5.69 -10.85
N LEU A 47 -2.26 6.08 -10.72
CA LEU A 47 -1.13 5.28 -11.17
C LEU A 47 -1.01 3.97 -10.37
N ALA A 48 -1.19 4.01 -9.04
CA ALA A 48 -1.21 2.82 -8.21
C ALA A 48 -2.33 1.86 -8.63
N LYS A 49 -3.54 2.38 -8.90
CA LYS A 49 -4.65 1.56 -9.39
C LYS A 49 -4.31 0.87 -10.72
N THR A 50 -3.63 1.57 -11.62
CA THR A 50 -3.25 1.04 -12.93
C THR A 50 -2.12 0.01 -12.84
N TRP A 51 -1.05 0.35 -12.15
CA TRP A 51 0.18 -0.44 -12.17
C TRP A 51 0.25 -1.49 -11.07
N CYS A 52 -0.10 -1.17 -9.83
CA CYS A 52 -0.14 -2.16 -8.75
C CYS A 52 -1.35 -3.09 -8.93
N GLY A 53 -2.48 -2.55 -9.41
CA GLY A 53 -3.70 -3.32 -9.67
C GLY A 53 -3.61 -4.32 -10.81
N SER A 54 -2.54 -4.28 -11.62
CA SER A 54 -2.34 -5.25 -12.71
C SER A 54 -1.96 -6.67 -12.23
N CYS A 55 -1.42 -6.80 -11.01
CA CYS A 55 -0.94 -8.07 -10.47
C CYS A 55 -1.75 -8.56 -9.27
N HIS A 56 -2.26 -7.66 -8.44
CA HIS A 56 -3.03 -7.99 -7.23
C HIS A 56 -3.97 -6.85 -6.87
N VAL A 57 -4.84 -7.07 -5.89
CA VAL A 57 -5.68 -6.01 -5.34
C VAL A 57 -4.80 -4.89 -4.81
N VAL A 58 -5.10 -3.64 -5.20
CA VAL A 58 -4.38 -2.46 -4.74
C VAL A 58 -4.56 -2.33 -3.24
N PRO A 59 -3.49 -2.41 -2.44
CA PRO A 59 -3.63 -2.28 -1.00
C PRO A 59 -3.97 -0.85 -0.61
N ASP A 60 -4.85 -0.71 0.39
CA ASP A 60 -5.17 0.59 0.96
C ASP A 60 -3.96 1.14 1.74
N PRO A 61 -3.58 2.41 1.57
CA PRO A 61 -2.47 3.02 2.31
C PRO A 61 -2.60 2.91 3.82
N SER A 62 -3.83 2.87 4.36
CA SER A 62 -4.07 2.76 5.81
C SER A 62 -3.65 1.42 6.43
N LEU A 63 -3.36 0.41 5.63
CA LEU A 63 -2.95 -0.93 6.10
C LEU A 63 -1.56 -0.95 6.75
N LEU A 64 -0.70 0.02 6.41
CA LEU A 64 0.64 0.15 6.97
C LEU A 64 0.92 1.62 7.30
N ASP A 65 1.87 1.85 8.18
CA ASP A 65 2.37 3.19 8.44
C ASP A 65 3.22 3.71 7.25
N SER A 66 3.37 5.03 7.19
CA SER A 66 4.09 5.71 6.13
C SER A 66 5.52 5.20 5.92
N ARG A 67 6.26 4.93 7.01
CA ARG A 67 7.63 4.43 6.95
C ARG A 67 7.70 3.02 6.38
N SER A 68 6.74 2.16 6.75
CA SER A 68 6.66 0.78 6.21
C SER A 68 6.41 0.78 4.71
N TRP A 69 5.59 1.70 4.20
CA TRP A 69 5.43 1.91 2.77
C TRP A 69 6.72 2.41 2.13
N GLU A 70 7.30 3.49 2.65
CA GLU A 70 8.45 4.18 2.07
C GLU A 70 9.70 3.30 2.04
N LYS A 71 10.01 2.60 3.14
CA LYS A 71 11.27 1.87 3.31
C LYS A 71 11.15 0.36 3.10
N GLY A 72 9.95 -0.17 3.03
CA GLY A 72 9.69 -1.60 2.90
C GLY A 72 9.00 -1.97 1.60
N VAL A 73 7.70 -1.70 1.52
CA VAL A 73 6.84 -2.24 0.45
C VAL A 73 7.18 -1.63 -0.91
N LEU A 74 7.25 -0.30 -1.02
CA LEU A 74 7.48 0.36 -2.31
C LEU A 74 8.85 0.03 -2.89
N PRO A 75 9.96 0.04 -2.12
CA PRO A 75 11.25 -0.45 -2.60
C PRO A 75 11.23 -1.91 -3.08
N ALA A 76 10.44 -2.78 -2.44
CA ALA A 76 10.30 -4.17 -2.87
C ALA A 76 9.44 -4.32 -4.15
N MET A 77 8.50 -3.39 -4.38
CA MET A 77 7.65 -3.38 -5.58
C MET A 77 8.31 -2.73 -6.79
N GLY A 78 9.18 -1.74 -6.60
CA GLY A 78 9.86 -1.04 -7.69
C GLY A 78 10.49 -1.98 -8.73
N PRO A 79 11.29 -2.99 -8.36
CA PRO A 79 11.89 -3.93 -9.30
C PRO A 79 10.87 -4.70 -10.13
N ARG A 80 9.66 -4.96 -9.63
CA ARG A 80 8.56 -5.58 -10.38
C ARG A 80 8.07 -4.70 -11.53
N LEU A 81 8.30 -3.41 -11.42
CA LEU A 81 8.02 -2.41 -12.45
C LEU A 81 9.28 -1.97 -13.23
N GLY A 82 10.39 -2.69 -13.05
CA GLY A 82 11.67 -2.40 -13.71
C GLY A 82 12.45 -1.26 -13.06
N ILE A 83 12.06 -0.80 -11.87
CA ILE A 83 12.72 0.28 -11.14
C ILE A 83 13.62 -0.33 -10.06
N PHE A 84 14.93 -0.41 -10.32
CA PHE A 84 15.91 -1.05 -9.44
C PHE A 84 16.63 -0.06 -8.51
N SER A 85 16.46 1.22 -8.75
CA SER A 85 16.95 2.30 -7.89
C SER A 85 16.11 3.54 -8.10
N TYR A 86 15.95 4.33 -7.05
CA TYR A 86 15.27 5.61 -7.13
C TYR A 86 15.90 6.61 -6.14
N GLY A 87 16.13 7.83 -6.58
CA GLY A 87 16.96 8.76 -5.82
C GLY A 87 18.35 8.16 -5.58
N PHE A 88 18.76 8.09 -4.30
CA PHE A 88 20.04 7.50 -3.88
C PHE A 88 19.91 6.07 -3.36
N GLU A 89 18.70 5.50 -3.36
CA GLU A 89 18.43 4.19 -2.80
C GLU A 89 18.43 3.11 -3.89
N ARG A 90 19.10 1.98 -3.61
CA ARG A 90 18.97 0.75 -4.39
C ARG A 90 17.85 -0.09 -3.81
N TYR A 91 16.97 -0.56 -4.68
CA TYR A 91 15.85 -1.40 -4.27
C TYR A 91 16.25 -2.87 -4.18
N PRO A 92 15.79 -3.59 -3.15
CA PRO A 92 16.08 -5.02 -2.97
C PRO A 92 15.44 -5.82 -4.12
N ASN A 93 16.24 -6.72 -4.71
CA ASN A 93 15.75 -7.59 -5.78
C ASN A 93 16.59 -8.87 -5.87
N SER A 94 16.01 -9.89 -6.48
CA SER A 94 16.65 -11.20 -6.69
C SER A 94 17.10 -11.40 -8.14
N ARG A 95 17.49 -10.33 -8.85
CA ARG A 95 17.87 -10.39 -10.27
C ARG A 95 19.07 -11.30 -10.53
N GLY A 96 19.95 -11.47 -9.56
CA GLY A 96 21.11 -12.35 -9.63
C GLY A 96 20.85 -13.80 -9.18
N ASP A 97 19.65 -14.11 -8.71
CA ASP A 97 19.30 -15.45 -8.27
C ASP A 97 18.95 -16.33 -9.49
N THR A 98 19.65 -17.45 -9.63
CA THR A 98 19.45 -18.41 -10.73
C THR A 98 18.10 -19.12 -10.70
N ASN A 99 17.41 -19.12 -9.55
CA ASN A 99 16.08 -19.70 -9.39
C ASN A 99 14.96 -18.75 -9.85
N VAL A 100 15.29 -17.49 -10.11
CA VAL A 100 14.32 -16.52 -10.63
C VAL A 100 14.22 -16.67 -12.15
N SER A 101 13.00 -16.88 -12.64
CA SER A 101 12.74 -17.05 -14.07
C SER A 101 13.23 -15.86 -14.89
N LYS A 102 13.77 -16.14 -16.07
CA LYS A 102 14.13 -15.08 -17.03
C LYS A 102 12.87 -14.28 -17.39
N GLY A 103 12.98 -12.97 -17.32
CA GLY A 103 11.84 -12.08 -17.61
C GLY A 103 10.93 -11.78 -16.41
N PHE A 104 11.23 -12.34 -15.22
CA PHE A 104 10.47 -12.02 -14.00
C PHE A 104 10.51 -10.53 -13.63
N TYR A 105 11.61 -9.88 -13.91
CA TYR A 105 11.73 -8.43 -13.81
C TYR A 105 11.74 -7.82 -15.21
N PRO A 106 10.99 -6.73 -15.45
CA PRO A 106 11.07 -6.00 -16.70
C PRO A 106 12.51 -5.54 -17.01
N SER A 107 12.91 -5.59 -18.27
CA SER A 107 14.23 -5.15 -18.72
C SER A 107 14.37 -3.63 -18.74
N GLN A 108 13.24 -2.92 -18.82
CA GLN A 108 13.14 -1.47 -18.82
C GLN A 108 12.08 -1.03 -17.82
N PRO A 109 12.19 0.16 -17.22
CA PRO A 109 11.15 0.71 -16.37
C PRO A 109 9.81 0.83 -17.13
N LEU A 110 8.74 0.37 -16.53
CA LEU A 110 7.37 0.48 -17.05
C LEU A 110 6.77 1.86 -16.77
N LEU A 111 7.37 2.62 -15.86
CA LEU A 111 6.93 3.93 -15.39
C LEU A 111 8.05 4.96 -15.60
N LYS A 112 7.66 6.21 -15.81
CA LYS A 112 8.56 7.34 -15.72
C LYS A 112 8.94 7.60 -14.27
N PRO A 113 10.12 8.20 -14.00
CA PRO A 113 10.53 8.55 -12.63
C PRO A 113 9.49 9.41 -11.88
N ASP A 114 8.89 10.39 -12.56
CA ASP A 114 7.87 11.27 -11.97
C ASP A 114 6.59 10.49 -11.61
N ASP A 115 6.17 9.54 -12.46
CA ASP A 115 5.01 8.68 -12.17
C ASP A 115 5.26 7.80 -10.95
N TRP A 116 6.49 7.30 -10.80
CA TRP A 116 6.89 6.57 -9.60
C TRP A 116 6.88 7.45 -8.35
N GLN A 117 7.37 8.70 -8.46
CA GLN A 117 7.28 9.66 -7.36
C GLN A 117 5.83 9.90 -6.92
N HIS A 118 4.91 10.05 -7.86
CA HIS A 118 3.49 10.20 -7.53
C HIS A 118 2.92 9.00 -6.76
N ILE A 119 3.33 7.78 -7.11
CA ILE A 119 2.94 6.57 -6.36
C ILE A 119 3.53 6.61 -4.94
N LEU A 120 4.81 6.97 -4.78
CA LEU A 120 5.44 7.15 -3.48
C LEU A 120 4.67 8.19 -2.65
N ASP A 121 4.39 9.35 -3.23
CA ASP A 121 3.65 10.44 -2.60
C ASP A 121 2.25 10.01 -2.13
N TYR A 122 1.54 9.25 -2.97
CA TYR A 122 0.22 8.73 -2.61
C TYR A 122 0.29 7.85 -1.37
N TYR A 123 1.12 6.82 -1.37
CA TYR A 123 1.20 5.91 -0.24
C TYR A 123 1.76 6.57 1.01
N THR A 124 2.85 7.31 0.90
CA THR A 124 3.49 7.92 2.07
C THR A 124 2.68 9.03 2.70
N ALA A 125 1.99 9.85 1.91
CA ALA A 125 1.23 10.98 2.42
C ALA A 125 -0.17 10.60 2.93
N THR A 126 -0.75 9.48 2.45
CA THR A 126 -2.13 9.09 2.84
C THR A 126 -2.19 7.95 3.86
N SER A 127 -1.07 7.27 4.11
CA SER A 127 -0.97 6.29 5.19
C SER A 127 -0.83 6.98 6.56
N PRO A 128 -1.19 6.30 7.67
CA PRO A 128 -0.99 6.86 9.00
C PRO A 128 0.51 7.01 9.34
N ASP A 129 0.85 7.95 10.21
CA ASP A 129 2.22 8.08 10.76
C ASP A 129 2.62 6.85 11.60
N SER A 130 1.63 6.22 12.26
CA SER A 130 1.81 4.98 13.01
C SER A 130 0.51 4.20 13.06
N LEU A 131 0.61 2.89 13.10
CA LEU A 131 -0.56 2.03 13.30
C LEU A 131 -0.99 2.05 14.76
N PRO A 132 -2.31 1.92 15.04
CA PRO A 132 -2.79 1.75 16.39
C PRO A 132 -2.20 0.49 17.03
N GLY A 133 -1.89 0.56 18.32
CA GLY A 133 -1.41 -0.60 19.08
C GLY A 133 -2.42 -1.74 19.02
N GLN A 134 -1.94 -2.93 18.68
CA GLN A 134 -2.78 -4.14 18.72
C GLN A 134 -2.84 -4.67 20.15
N SER A 135 -4.03 -4.66 20.74
CA SER A 135 -4.27 -5.40 21.98
C SER A 135 -4.63 -6.84 21.63
N ARG A 136 -3.87 -7.80 22.16
CA ARG A 136 -4.23 -9.21 22.07
C ARG A 136 -5.20 -9.51 23.22
N PRO A 137 -6.45 -9.87 22.95
CA PRO A 137 -7.45 -10.11 24.00
C PRO A 137 -7.17 -11.39 24.82
N ARG A 138 -6.24 -12.25 24.35
CA ARG A 138 -5.81 -13.46 25.06
C ARG A 138 -4.29 -13.55 25.09
N PRO A 139 -3.69 -13.96 26.21
CA PRO A 139 -2.30 -14.38 26.23
C PRO A 139 -2.10 -15.49 25.22
N LEU A 140 -0.93 -15.54 24.57
CA LEU A 140 -0.54 -16.73 23.82
C LEU A 140 -0.62 -17.92 24.79
N ASP A 141 -1.37 -18.95 24.41
CA ASP A 141 -1.36 -20.19 25.17
C ASP A 141 0.04 -20.80 25.03
N THR A 142 0.80 -20.74 26.12
CA THR A 142 2.16 -21.29 26.20
C THR A 142 2.16 -22.71 26.71
N ALA A 143 0.99 -23.29 27.01
CA ALA A 143 0.85 -24.64 27.56
C ALA A 143 1.18 -25.76 26.57
N GLY A 144 1.61 -25.41 25.36
CA GLY A 144 1.93 -26.36 24.29
C GLY A 144 0.72 -26.71 23.44
N LEU A 145 0.98 -27.21 22.27
CA LEU A 145 -0.04 -27.68 21.33
C LEU A 145 -0.46 -29.11 21.72
N THR A 146 -1.32 -29.26 22.74
CA THR A 146 -1.75 -30.56 23.25
C THR A 146 -2.55 -31.42 22.24
N LEU A 147 -3.03 -30.78 21.16
CA LEU A 147 -3.80 -31.43 20.10
C LEU A 147 -2.95 -31.77 18.84
N PHE A 148 -1.66 -31.39 18.85
CA PHE A 148 -0.77 -31.59 17.71
C PHE A 148 0.50 -32.28 18.16
N ASP A 149 0.89 -33.27 17.40
CA ASP A 149 2.20 -33.91 17.56
C ASP A 149 3.16 -33.36 16.49
N ALA A 150 4.33 -32.92 16.89
CA ALA A 150 5.31 -32.35 15.98
C ALA A 150 6.22 -33.44 15.42
N GLY A 151 5.90 -33.93 14.20
CA GLY A 151 6.78 -34.83 13.47
C GLY A 151 7.91 -34.06 12.77
N ILE A 152 9.15 -34.47 12.99
CA ILE A 152 10.29 -33.97 12.21
C ILE A 152 10.38 -34.82 10.94
N PRO A 153 10.27 -34.20 9.72
CA PRO A 153 10.42 -34.96 8.49
C PRO A 153 11.83 -35.54 8.38
N SER A 154 11.94 -36.72 7.81
CA SER A 154 13.22 -37.40 7.58
C SER A 154 14.09 -36.72 6.53
N LEU A 155 13.55 -35.75 5.81
CA LEU A 155 14.25 -34.95 4.83
C LEU A 155 14.87 -33.73 5.50
N SER A 156 16.17 -33.55 5.33
CA SER A 156 16.90 -32.37 5.76
C SER A 156 17.28 -31.55 4.52
N TYR A 157 17.00 -30.25 4.58
CA TYR A 157 17.42 -29.28 3.56
C TYR A 157 18.36 -28.28 4.21
N ASP A 158 19.45 -27.96 3.53
CA ASP A 158 20.41 -26.96 4.01
C ASP A 158 19.78 -25.55 4.10
N MET A 159 18.83 -25.27 3.22
CA MET A 159 18.03 -24.05 3.24
C MET A 159 16.55 -24.39 3.03
N PRO A 160 15.74 -24.40 4.08
CA PRO A 160 14.30 -24.62 3.94
C PRO A 160 13.65 -23.45 3.18
N ALA A 161 12.94 -23.77 2.09
CA ALA A 161 12.20 -22.81 1.25
C ALA A 161 10.71 -23.15 1.23
N THR A 162 10.10 -23.20 2.40
CA THR A 162 8.66 -23.46 2.52
C THR A 162 7.88 -22.29 1.98
N THR A 163 7.18 -22.48 0.86
CA THR A 163 6.38 -21.46 0.19
C THR A 163 4.88 -21.60 0.48
N MET A 164 4.46 -22.74 1.00
CA MET A 164 3.06 -23.01 1.31
C MET A 164 2.94 -23.95 2.51
N VAL A 165 1.98 -23.65 3.38
CA VAL A 165 1.53 -24.54 4.45
C VAL A 165 0.03 -24.74 4.29
N GLN A 166 -0.43 -25.98 4.27
CA GLN A 166 -1.83 -26.33 4.13
C GLN A 166 -2.24 -27.24 5.29
N VAL A 167 -3.41 -26.99 5.84
CA VAL A 167 -4.06 -27.92 6.80
C VAL A 167 -5.04 -28.78 6.00
N ASP A 168 -4.79 -30.09 5.99
CA ASP A 168 -5.70 -31.06 5.39
C ASP A 168 -6.68 -31.56 6.45
N SER A 169 -7.89 -31.01 6.42
CA SER A 169 -8.96 -31.37 7.36
C SER A 169 -9.58 -32.77 7.10
N GLU A 170 -9.37 -33.34 5.91
CA GLU A 170 -9.92 -34.66 5.56
C GLU A 170 -9.02 -35.79 6.06
N ARG A 171 -7.74 -35.53 6.31
CA ARG A 171 -6.78 -36.51 6.84
C ARG A 171 -6.52 -36.41 8.34
N MET A 172 -7.28 -35.60 9.07
CA MET A 172 -7.22 -35.55 10.53
C MET A 172 -7.96 -36.75 11.16
N GLY A 173 -7.83 -37.91 10.59
CA GLY A 173 -8.34 -39.14 11.12
C GLY A 173 -7.22 -40.17 11.20
N VAL A 174 -6.79 -40.45 12.43
CA VAL A 174 -5.98 -41.59 12.93
C VAL A 174 -4.50 -41.33 12.90
#